data_2ca8e5e6c5b6a7d6d2fb51618d06a8c9
#
_entry.id   2ca8e5e6c5b6a7d6d2fb51618d06a8c9
#
_cell.length_a   1.000
_cell.length_b   1.000
_cell.length_c   1.000
_cell.angle_alpha   90.00
_cell.angle_beta   90.00
_cell.angle_gamma   90.00
#
_symmetry.space_group_name_H-M   'P 1'
#
loop_
_entity.id
_entity.type
_entity.pdbx_description
1 polymer ?
#
loop_
_entity_poly.entity_id
_entity_poly.type
_entity_poly.pdbx_seq_one_letter_code
_entity_poly.pdbx_strand_id
1 'polypeptide(L)'
;MPFQNPLALAALLSVIPLIIIYMLRPKPAVLSIPSLMFVLKLDRERKRVYASLTKVVRDPLFLIQLLMLILLSIGAAGYYYTSEEPLSGEHTVLVLDTSASMQVDSRFEDAVRIADGYVSKKNSIILASNIPQLALEGGSASAAEDIFNKVKPGAGTADLSAAVTTGMRLLSEEGGRIIVISDFTNWVGDDPVASKNLAESYGLKVNFIKVGKPAENIGIINGWIEAVDREYGYTGVVKNYRSESKTVEIMTGRGTSGNASKSFTLDVPAGGTNQFKLANLGPGTTTISLNVDDSLDVDNKAYISIPDTSGQHILYVTDNGKLPSKTALSLVPNIDLEIRKSLPSALDSYTLVVLAQKQNPIANSSVDKIETYVRNGGNAVFIASEALSPEKTEVGLVKLLPVKPLGVEEAENGLKVKETLKSSITEDMKSEEISVRRYMNATERTGSTTLVATESGIPLLSYWQTGKGTIFYMGLNDELGDGAWNNFHNLPEYPVFWIKLVEWLGGIGDISEYNLEAGTVTSLSKTEEIRTPSKTLTANSLLYDEVGIYEVSGKRIAVNMYDDRESNTTVDSSELISRSLENDEPKTMKSETYTARNEITNYLIGILFLLMLLEILIVRGRGEL
;
A
#
# COMPACT_ATOMS: atom_id res chain seq x y z
N MET A 1 40.34 1.66 -6.90
CA MET A 1 40.90 1.26 -8.22
C MET A 1 39.87 1.63 -9.29
N PRO A 2 40.26 2.20 -10.41
CA PRO A 2 39.31 2.71 -11.40
C PRO A 2 38.73 1.61 -12.30
N PHE A 3 38.37 0.46 -11.73
CA PHE A 3 37.78 -0.67 -12.42
C PHE A 3 36.56 -1.18 -11.67
N GLN A 4 35.46 -1.43 -12.37
CA GLN A 4 34.22 -2.00 -11.80
C GLN A 4 34.43 -3.48 -11.44
N ASN A 5 35.13 -4.22 -12.31
CA ASN A 5 35.40 -5.64 -12.11
C ASN A 5 36.90 -5.96 -12.28
N PRO A 6 37.74 -5.68 -11.26
CA PRO A 6 39.19 -5.85 -11.38
C PRO A 6 39.62 -7.30 -11.66
N LEU A 7 38.80 -8.31 -11.32
CA LEU A 7 39.08 -9.72 -11.62
C LEU A 7 39.09 -10.00 -13.13
N ALA A 8 38.40 -9.22 -13.93
CA ALA A 8 38.41 -9.38 -15.39
C ALA A 8 39.80 -9.08 -16.03
N LEU A 9 40.69 -8.35 -15.34
CA LEU A 9 42.07 -8.17 -15.76
C LEU A 9 42.87 -9.51 -15.80
N ALA A 10 42.38 -10.54 -15.15
CA ALA A 10 42.98 -11.89 -15.29
C ALA A 10 42.88 -12.42 -16.74
N ALA A 11 41.98 -11.87 -17.56
CA ALA A 11 41.92 -12.17 -19.00
C ALA A 11 43.22 -11.79 -19.75
N LEU A 12 44.06 -10.89 -19.22
CA LEU A 12 45.39 -10.60 -19.77
C LEU A 12 46.33 -11.83 -19.80
N LEU A 13 46.06 -12.86 -18.97
CA LEU A 13 46.79 -14.11 -19.06
C LEU A 13 46.61 -14.85 -20.38
N SER A 14 45.55 -14.51 -21.15
CA SER A 14 45.34 -15.06 -22.49
C SER A 14 46.39 -14.57 -23.54
N VAL A 15 47.18 -13.56 -23.22
CA VAL A 15 48.34 -13.14 -24.01
C VAL A 15 49.42 -14.24 -24.09
N ILE A 16 49.56 -15.06 -23.04
CA ILE A 16 50.55 -16.15 -22.98
C ILE A 16 50.28 -17.20 -24.08
N PRO A 17 49.07 -17.80 -24.18
CA PRO A 17 48.78 -18.71 -25.29
C PRO A 17 48.90 -18.06 -26.65
N LEU A 18 48.53 -16.77 -26.82
CA LEU A 18 48.70 -16.03 -28.09
C LEU A 18 50.20 -16.03 -28.52
N ILE A 19 51.11 -15.67 -27.63
CA ILE A 19 52.55 -15.66 -27.90
C ILE A 19 53.03 -17.07 -28.28
N ILE A 20 52.59 -18.11 -27.54
CA ILE A 20 52.98 -19.50 -27.81
C ILE A 20 52.51 -19.93 -29.22
N ILE A 21 51.28 -19.64 -29.59
CA ILE A 21 50.75 -19.97 -30.93
C ILE A 21 51.58 -19.32 -32.04
N TYR A 22 51.93 -18.04 -31.88
CA TYR A 22 52.76 -17.34 -32.88
C TYR A 22 54.18 -17.84 -32.93
N MET A 23 54.77 -18.32 -31.82
CA MET A 23 56.09 -18.96 -31.77
C MET A 23 56.09 -20.35 -32.42
N LEU A 24 54.98 -21.07 -32.37
CA LEU A 24 54.82 -22.43 -32.91
C LEU A 24 54.38 -22.43 -34.39
N ARG A 25 54.00 -21.26 -34.97
CA ARG A 25 53.53 -21.16 -36.37
C ARG A 25 54.57 -21.70 -37.36
N PRO A 26 54.26 -22.76 -38.13
CA PRO A 26 55.20 -23.34 -39.09
C PRO A 26 55.52 -22.36 -40.23
N LYS A 27 56.77 -22.23 -40.61
CA LYS A 27 57.15 -21.41 -41.76
C LYS A 27 56.76 -22.13 -43.02
N PRO A 28 56.15 -21.43 -44.01
CA PRO A 28 56.04 -22.00 -45.35
C PRO A 28 57.43 -22.29 -45.90
N ALA A 29 57.73 -23.56 -46.13
CA ALA A 29 58.97 -23.98 -46.71
C ALA A 29 58.89 -23.80 -48.22
N VAL A 30 59.56 -22.77 -48.73
CA VAL A 30 59.81 -22.69 -50.17
C VAL A 30 60.96 -23.65 -50.46
N LEU A 31 60.67 -24.80 -51.02
CA LEU A 31 61.62 -25.76 -51.49
C LEU A 31 62.10 -25.33 -52.86
N SER A 32 63.18 -24.57 -52.93
CA SER A 32 63.95 -24.45 -54.16
C SER A 32 65.19 -25.35 -54.04
N ILE A 33 65.26 -26.33 -54.88
CA ILE A 33 66.42 -27.23 -54.94
C ILE A 33 67.38 -26.63 -55.96
N PRO A 34 68.57 -26.21 -55.55
CA PRO A 34 69.79 -26.73 -56.14
C PRO A 34 71.01 -26.85 -55.21
N SER A 35 71.76 -27.77 -55.47
CA SER A 35 73.07 -28.30 -55.09
C SER A 35 74.04 -27.55 -54.14
N LEU A 36 73.66 -26.89 -53.10
CA LEU A 36 74.55 -26.31 -52.09
C LEU A 36 74.28 -26.84 -50.71
N MET A 37 74.02 -28.17 -50.59
CA MET A 37 73.56 -28.80 -49.39
C MET A 37 74.64 -29.12 -48.35
N PHE A 38 75.91 -28.81 -48.58
CA PHE A 38 77.02 -29.26 -47.70
C PHE A 38 77.66 -28.17 -46.84
N VAL A 39 77.27 -26.88 -46.94
CA VAL A 39 78.03 -25.82 -46.24
C VAL A 39 77.24 -25.22 -45.05
N LEU A 40 75.98 -25.53 -44.83
CA LEU A 40 75.15 -24.86 -43.80
C LEU A 40 74.73 -25.75 -42.65
N LYS A 41 75.60 -26.64 -42.21
CA LYS A 41 75.32 -27.47 -41.04
C LYS A 41 76.15 -27.06 -39.83
N LEU A 42 76.20 -25.80 -39.50
CA LEU A 42 76.81 -25.31 -38.26
C LEU A 42 76.30 -23.89 -37.92
N ASP A 43 75.11 -23.79 -37.41
CA ASP A 43 74.82 -22.62 -36.58
C ASP A 43 73.91 -22.98 -35.40
N ARG A 44 74.34 -22.55 -34.22
CA ARG A 44 73.99 -22.98 -32.89
C ARG A 44 72.54 -22.69 -32.51
N GLU A 45 71.93 -23.65 -31.83
CA GLU A 45 70.56 -23.64 -31.30
C GLU A 45 70.20 -22.49 -30.31
N ARG A 46 71.17 -21.74 -29.79
CA ARG A 46 70.96 -20.67 -28.81
C ARG A 46 70.42 -19.35 -29.42
N LYS A 47 70.48 -19.11 -30.73
CA LYS A 47 69.98 -17.89 -31.36
C LYS A 47 68.50 -17.98 -31.84
N ARG A 48 67.90 -19.18 -31.78
CA ARG A 48 66.55 -19.42 -32.33
C ARG A 48 65.44 -18.74 -31.55
N VAL A 49 65.50 -18.71 -30.23
CA VAL A 49 64.39 -18.15 -29.39
C VAL A 49 64.33 -16.62 -29.53
N TYR A 50 65.45 -15.92 -29.44
CA TYR A 50 65.50 -14.46 -29.61
C TYR A 50 65.18 -14.00 -31.05
N ALA A 51 65.63 -14.76 -32.04
CA ALA A 51 65.31 -14.46 -33.45
C ALA A 51 63.82 -14.76 -33.77
N SER A 52 63.20 -15.68 -33.09
CA SER A 52 61.76 -15.96 -33.20
C SER A 52 60.93 -14.88 -32.53
N LEU A 53 61.28 -14.43 -31.32
CA LEU A 53 60.62 -13.36 -30.60
C LEU A 53 60.65 -12.02 -31.38
N THR A 54 61.82 -11.64 -31.95
CA THR A 54 61.95 -10.41 -32.74
C THR A 54 61.11 -10.43 -34.05
N LYS A 55 60.89 -11.62 -34.63
CA LYS A 55 60.02 -11.77 -35.81
C LYS A 55 58.53 -11.74 -35.44
N VAL A 56 58.12 -12.31 -34.31
CA VAL A 56 56.74 -12.27 -33.82
C VAL A 56 56.34 -10.83 -33.50
N VAL A 57 57.21 -10.08 -32.81
CA VAL A 57 56.95 -8.66 -32.50
C VAL A 57 56.87 -7.76 -33.72
N ARG A 58 57.49 -8.14 -34.85
CA ARG A 58 57.40 -7.39 -36.11
C ARG A 58 56.23 -7.80 -37.01
N ASP A 59 55.44 -8.80 -36.65
CA ASP A 59 54.27 -9.20 -37.40
C ASP A 59 53.07 -8.24 -37.01
N PRO A 60 52.57 -7.42 -37.96
CA PRO A 60 51.50 -6.52 -37.67
C PRO A 60 50.22 -7.22 -37.24
N LEU A 61 49.99 -8.44 -37.67
CA LEU A 61 48.82 -9.24 -37.27
C LEU A 61 48.89 -9.64 -35.80
N PHE A 62 50.09 -10.04 -35.33
CA PHE A 62 50.31 -10.30 -33.89
C PHE A 62 50.06 -9.05 -33.03
N LEU A 63 50.57 -7.88 -33.50
CA LEU A 63 50.39 -6.62 -32.75
C LEU A 63 48.92 -6.21 -32.63
N ILE A 64 48.14 -6.38 -33.72
CA ILE A 64 46.70 -6.09 -33.68
C ILE A 64 45.96 -7.02 -32.74
N GLN A 65 46.23 -8.32 -32.81
CA GLN A 65 45.57 -9.30 -31.90
C GLN A 65 45.97 -9.10 -30.44
N LEU A 66 47.24 -8.75 -30.19
CA LEU A 66 47.69 -8.40 -28.84
C LEU A 66 46.96 -7.16 -28.31
N LEU A 67 46.86 -6.13 -29.15
CA LEU A 67 46.16 -4.89 -28.78
C LEU A 67 44.67 -5.14 -28.54
N MET A 68 44.02 -5.95 -29.39
CA MET A 68 42.62 -6.33 -29.18
C MET A 68 42.40 -7.08 -27.85
N LEU A 69 43.28 -8.02 -27.50
CA LEU A 69 43.19 -8.73 -26.21
C LEU A 69 43.35 -7.80 -25.02
N ILE A 70 44.27 -6.85 -25.08
CA ILE A 70 44.48 -5.86 -24.03
C ILE A 70 43.23 -4.98 -23.87
N LEU A 71 42.73 -4.43 -24.99
CA LEU A 71 41.54 -3.57 -24.99
C LEU A 71 40.28 -4.33 -24.50
N LEU A 72 40.13 -5.58 -24.92
CA LEU A 72 39.02 -6.43 -24.46
C LEU A 72 39.09 -6.67 -22.95
N SER A 73 40.28 -6.94 -22.42
CA SER A 73 40.48 -7.14 -20.97
C SER A 73 40.18 -5.87 -20.18
N ILE A 74 40.58 -4.70 -20.66
CA ILE A 74 40.28 -3.40 -20.03
C ILE A 74 38.79 -3.09 -20.13
N GLY A 75 38.16 -3.36 -21.27
CA GLY A 75 36.72 -3.18 -21.48
C GLY A 75 35.89 -4.08 -20.54
N ALA A 76 36.28 -5.37 -20.42
CA ALA A 76 35.64 -6.31 -19.50
C ALA A 76 35.86 -5.95 -18.02
N ALA A 77 36.98 -5.29 -17.69
CA ALA A 77 37.25 -4.78 -16.34
C ALA A 77 36.46 -3.52 -16.01
N GLY A 78 35.81 -2.87 -17.00
CA GLY A 78 34.98 -1.68 -16.81
C GLY A 78 35.82 -0.52 -16.26
N TYR A 79 36.80 -0.05 -17.05
CA TYR A 79 37.59 1.13 -16.63
C TYR A 79 36.75 2.38 -16.67
N TYR A 80 36.76 3.14 -15.58
CA TYR A 80 36.14 4.46 -15.46
C TYR A 80 37.15 5.48 -14.93
N TYR A 81 36.99 6.73 -15.31
CA TYR A 81 37.69 7.85 -14.69
C TYR A 81 36.68 8.80 -14.03
N THR A 82 37.13 9.43 -12.96
CA THR A 82 36.34 10.42 -12.25
C THR A 82 36.72 11.82 -12.77
N SER A 83 35.73 12.61 -13.14
CA SER A 83 35.90 14.03 -13.45
C SER A 83 35.06 14.87 -12.50
N GLU A 84 35.56 16.04 -12.12
CA GLU A 84 34.75 17.05 -11.44
C GLU A 84 33.97 17.81 -12.51
N GLU A 85 32.66 17.68 -12.52
CA GLU A 85 31.77 18.39 -13.42
C GLU A 85 30.92 19.41 -12.66
N PRO A 86 30.60 20.56 -13.27
CA PRO A 86 29.73 21.53 -12.62
C PRO A 86 28.31 20.95 -12.43
N LEU A 87 27.73 21.13 -11.24
CA LEU A 87 26.41 20.63 -10.87
C LEU A 87 25.27 21.04 -11.80
N SER A 88 25.46 22.08 -12.59
CA SER A 88 24.45 22.57 -13.56
C SER A 88 24.08 21.59 -14.67
N GLY A 89 24.78 20.44 -14.80
CA GLY A 89 24.50 19.39 -15.78
C GLY A 89 23.93 18.10 -15.17
N GLU A 90 23.84 18.01 -13.86
CA GLU A 90 23.53 16.80 -13.11
C GLU A 90 22.03 16.47 -13.07
N HIS A 91 21.72 15.19 -12.88
CA HIS A 91 20.36 14.76 -12.57
C HIS A 91 20.02 15.14 -11.12
N THR A 92 19.03 16.01 -10.94
CA THR A 92 18.52 16.41 -9.63
C THR A 92 17.22 15.70 -9.33
N VAL A 93 17.15 15.01 -8.21
CA VAL A 93 15.90 14.47 -7.64
C VAL A 93 15.41 15.44 -6.58
N LEU A 94 14.23 15.99 -6.79
CA LEU A 94 13.55 16.89 -5.86
C LEU A 94 12.49 16.08 -5.11
N VAL A 95 12.65 15.94 -3.81
CA VAL A 95 11.68 15.33 -2.92
C VAL A 95 10.93 16.45 -2.22
N LEU A 96 9.64 16.60 -2.56
CA LEU A 96 8.75 17.56 -1.95
C LEU A 96 7.86 16.86 -0.93
N ASP A 97 7.90 17.30 0.29
CA ASP A 97 6.97 16.89 1.32
C ASP A 97 5.58 17.43 1.00
N THR A 98 4.61 16.52 0.95
CA THR A 98 3.20 16.82 0.69
C THR A 98 2.31 16.40 1.86
N SER A 99 2.87 16.28 3.08
CA SER A 99 2.12 16.00 4.30
C SER A 99 1.18 17.15 4.70
N ALA A 100 0.29 16.86 5.64
CA ALA A 100 -0.70 17.82 6.10
C ALA A 100 -0.07 19.05 6.76
N SER A 101 1.00 18.90 7.53
CA SER A 101 1.72 19.99 8.19
C SER A 101 2.32 21.01 7.19
N MET A 102 2.53 20.61 5.95
CA MET A 102 2.97 21.50 4.87
C MET A 102 1.90 22.50 4.41
N GLN A 103 0.63 22.33 4.82
CA GLN A 103 -0.44 23.29 4.54
C GLN A 103 -0.39 24.53 5.44
N VAL A 104 0.45 24.52 6.48
CA VAL A 104 0.59 25.64 7.44
C VAL A 104 1.17 26.87 6.76
N ASP A 105 0.47 27.99 6.84
CA ASP A 105 0.89 29.27 6.25
C ASP A 105 1.34 29.13 4.79
N SER A 106 2.59 29.52 4.49
CA SER A 106 3.20 29.43 3.16
C SER A 106 4.27 28.34 3.05
N ARG A 107 4.27 27.31 3.93
CA ARG A 107 5.34 26.29 3.95
C ARG A 107 5.50 25.59 2.61
N PHE A 108 4.38 25.19 2.00
CA PHE A 108 4.42 24.47 0.74
C PHE A 108 4.84 25.35 -0.43
N GLU A 109 4.35 26.60 -0.49
CA GLU A 109 4.76 27.58 -1.51
C GLU A 109 6.24 27.91 -1.38
N ASP A 110 6.75 28.03 -0.15
CA ASP A 110 8.17 28.22 0.11
C ASP A 110 8.99 26.99 -0.34
N ALA A 111 8.49 25.78 -0.09
CA ALA A 111 9.13 24.54 -0.54
C ALA A 111 9.21 24.47 -2.06
N VAL A 112 8.13 24.79 -2.76
CA VAL A 112 8.09 24.81 -4.24
C VAL A 112 9.06 25.88 -4.78
N ARG A 113 9.07 27.08 -4.20
CA ARG A 113 9.99 28.16 -4.61
C ARG A 113 11.45 27.79 -4.41
N ILE A 114 11.77 27.07 -3.31
CA ILE A 114 13.12 26.56 -3.06
C ILE A 114 13.45 25.47 -4.08
N ALA A 115 12.52 24.50 -4.31
CA ALA A 115 12.72 23.44 -5.28
C ALA A 115 13.02 23.96 -6.69
N ASP A 116 12.31 25.01 -7.12
CA ASP A 116 12.55 25.68 -8.41
C ASP A 116 13.98 26.20 -8.53
N GLY A 117 14.56 26.71 -7.42
CA GLY A 117 15.97 27.14 -7.39
C GLY A 117 17.00 26.00 -7.56
N TYR A 118 16.59 24.75 -7.41
CA TYR A 118 17.43 23.55 -7.58
C TYR A 118 17.18 22.78 -8.88
N VAL A 119 16.30 23.28 -9.74
CA VAL A 119 16.05 22.68 -11.06
C VAL A 119 17.31 22.68 -11.91
N SER A 120 17.60 21.55 -12.52
CA SER A 120 18.75 21.32 -13.39
C SER A 120 18.32 20.97 -14.83
N LYS A 121 19.24 20.45 -15.65
CA LYS A 121 18.89 20.00 -17.03
C LYS A 121 18.04 18.75 -17.02
N LYS A 122 18.24 17.86 -16.04
CA LYS A 122 17.49 16.61 -15.88
C LYS A 122 16.95 16.55 -14.45
N ASN A 123 15.62 16.45 -14.32
CA ASN A 123 14.96 16.53 -13.03
C ASN A 123 14.02 15.35 -12.83
N SER A 124 14.00 14.79 -11.64
CA SER A 124 12.94 13.92 -11.17
C SER A 124 12.28 14.54 -9.95
N ILE A 125 10.96 14.42 -9.84
CA ILE A 125 10.19 14.97 -8.73
C ILE A 125 9.46 13.82 -8.05
N ILE A 126 9.69 13.69 -6.75
CA ILE A 126 9.02 12.72 -5.88
C ILE A 126 8.19 13.52 -4.88
N LEU A 127 6.89 13.25 -4.84
CA LEU A 127 5.98 13.77 -3.82
C LEU A 127 6.03 12.81 -2.63
N ALA A 128 6.56 13.27 -1.51
CA ALA A 128 6.63 12.49 -0.29
C ALA A 128 5.28 12.57 0.42
N SER A 129 4.48 11.53 0.25
CA SER A 129 3.28 11.20 1.02
C SER A 129 3.56 9.89 1.77
N ASN A 130 2.58 9.31 2.47
CA ASN A 130 2.76 7.99 3.13
C ASN A 130 3.16 6.87 2.13
N ILE A 131 2.86 7.04 0.84
CA ILE A 131 3.42 6.26 -0.26
C ILE A 131 4.01 7.25 -1.26
N PRO A 132 5.35 7.36 -1.38
CA PRO A 132 5.98 8.31 -2.28
C PRO A 132 5.53 8.14 -3.73
N GLN A 133 5.18 9.23 -4.38
CA GLN A 133 4.69 9.26 -5.76
C GLN A 133 5.74 9.89 -6.68
N LEU A 134 6.12 9.20 -7.73
CA LEU A 134 7.01 9.74 -8.77
C LEU A 134 6.18 10.60 -9.74
N ALA A 135 6.26 11.91 -9.59
CA ALA A 135 5.51 12.88 -10.41
C ALA A 135 6.22 13.23 -11.71
N LEU A 136 7.55 13.16 -11.74
CA LEU A 136 8.38 13.41 -12.91
C LEU A 136 9.62 12.52 -12.88
N GLU A 137 9.98 11.90 -14.00
CA GLU A 137 11.20 11.11 -14.15
C GLU A 137 12.06 11.67 -15.29
N GLY A 138 13.26 12.16 -14.93
CA GLY A 138 14.26 12.60 -15.91
C GLY A 138 13.83 13.74 -16.83
N GLY A 139 12.86 14.56 -16.40
CA GLY A 139 12.28 15.63 -17.23
C GLY A 139 13.14 16.89 -17.30
N SER A 140 12.77 17.78 -18.24
CA SER A 140 13.37 19.10 -18.39
C SER A 140 12.95 20.07 -17.28
N ALA A 141 13.60 21.23 -17.20
CA ALA A 141 13.23 22.31 -16.30
C ALA A 141 11.75 22.75 -16.49
N SER A 142 11.30 22.90 -17.73
CA SER A 142 9.91 23.26 -18.04
C SER A 142 8.91 22.20 -17.57
N ALA A 143 9.26 20.90 -17.67
CA ALA A 143 8.41 19.84 -17.17
C ALA A 143 8.33 19.86 -15.62
N ALA A 144 9.41 20.24 -14.94
CA ALA A 144 9.41 20.41 -13.49
C ALA A 144 8.51 21.57 -13.05
N GLU A 145 8.58 22.71 -13.74
CA GLU A 145 7.73 23.88 -13.54
C GLU A 145 6.23 23.54 -13.70
N ASP A 146 5.89 22.74 -14.73
CA ASP A 146 4.52 22.28 -14.94
C ASP A 146 3.99 21.43 -13.77
N ILE A 147 4.84 20.64 -13.11
CA ILE A 147 4.47 19.88 -11.91
C ILE A 147 4.29 20.82 -10.73
N PHE A 148 5.24 21.74 -10.48
CA PHE A 148 5.16 22.70 -9.37
C PHE A 148 3.89 23.54 -9.40
N ASN A 149 3.41 23.91 -10.58
CA ASN A 149 2.17 24.68 -10.74
C ASN A 149 0.89 23.87 -10.44
N LYS A 150 0.97 22.53 -10.37
CA LYS A 150 -0.19 21.64 -10.21
C LYS A 150 -0.24 20.93 -8.86
N VAL A 151 0.93 20.71 -8.26
CA VAL A 151 1.04 19.97 -7.01
C VAL A 151 0.50 20.80 -5.84
N LYS A 152 -0.14 20.10 -4.89
CA LYS A 152 -0.67 20.65 -3.65
C LYS A 152 -0.34 19.71 -2.50
N PRO A 153 -0.20 20.19 -1.28
CA PRO A 153 -0.06 19.34 -0.12
C PRO A 153 -1.35 18.54 0.11
N GLY A 154 -1.20 17.32 0.56
CA GLY A 154 -2.29 16.42 0.94
C GLY A 154 -2.66 16.56 2.41
N ALA A 155 -3.46 15.63 2.91
CA ALA A 155 -3.89 15.57 4.30
C ALA A 155 -3.32 14.34 5.06
N GLY A 156 -2.41 13.60 4.46
CA GLY A 156 -1.72 12.48 5.08
C GLY A 156 -0.35 12.86 5.63
N THR A 157 0.38 11.86 6.11
CA THR A 157 1.79 11.96 6.53
C THR A 157 2.74 11.73 5.35
N ALA A 158 4.05 12.01 5.53
CA ALA A 158 5.09 11.74 4.54
C ALA A 158 6.01 10.59 4.98
N ASP A 159 6.35 9.67 4.07
CA ASP A 159 7.48 8.75 4.21
C ASP A 159 8.71 9.32 3.50
N LEU A 160 9.46 10.15 4.22
CA LEU A 160 10.66 10.81 3.70
C LEU A 160 11.78 9.80 3.40
N SER A 161 11.90 8.75 4.20
CA SER A 161 12.91 7.70 4.02
C SER A 161 12.68 6.90 2.74
N ALA A 162 11.44 6.47 2.49
CA ALA A 162 11.08 5.80 1.25
C ALA A 162 11.23 6.71 0.02
N ALA A 163 10.93 8.01 0.16
CA ALA A 163 11.14 8.98 -0.90
C ALA A 163 12.62 9.15 -1.26
N VAL A 164 13.52 9.27 -0.27
CA VAL A 164 14.98 9.30 -0.48
C VAL A 164 15.46 8.00 -1.14
N THR A 165 15.00 6.84 -0.68
CA THR A 165 15.35 5.54 -1.26
C THR A 165 14.88 5.41 -2.71
N THR A 166 13.71 5.97 -3.04
CA THR A 166 13.22 6.04 -4.42
C THR A 166 14.14 6.93 -5.27
N GLY A 167 14.55 8.08 -4.73
CA GLY A 167 15.53 8.97 -5.37
C GLY A 167 16.88 8.29 -5.63
N MET A 168 17.37 7.50 -4.68
CA MET A 168 18.59 6.71 -4.83
C MET A 168 18.51 5.76 -6.04
N ARG A 169 17.37 5.08 -6.22
CA ARG A 169 17.18 4.16 -7.37
C ARG A 169 17.23 4.91 -8.70
N LEU A 170 16.64 6.10 -8.77
CA LEU A 170 16.65 6.93 -9.99
C LEU A 170 18.07 7.41 -10.36
N LEU A 171 18.94 7.57 -9.37
CA LEU A 171 20.31 8.06 -9.55
C LEU A 171 21.37 6.96 -9.57
N SER A 172 20.99 5.69 -9.42
CA SER A 172 21.91 4.57 -9.23
C SER A 172 22.91 4.38 -10.37
N GLU A 173 22.55 4.72 -11.61
CA GLU A 173 23.39 4.54 -12.79
C GLU A 173 24.11 5.83 -13.21
N GLU A 174 23.48 6.98 -13.03
CA GLU A 174 23.97 8.25 -13.58
C GLU A 174 24.66 9.12 -12.52
N GLY A 175 24.44 8.85 -11.23
CA GLY A 175 24.82 9.76 -10.16
C GLY A 175 23.91 10.98 -10.11
N GLY A 176 24.21 11.90 -9.19
CA GLY A 176 23.43 13.11 -9.04
C GLY A 176 23.20 13.50 -7.58
N ARG A 177 22.18 14.28 -7.33
CA ARG A 177 21.84 14.73 -5.99
C ARG A 177 20.35 14.59 -5.69
N ILE A 178 20.04 14.45 -4.40
CA ILE A 178 18.68 14.43 -3.87
C ILE A 178 18.51 15.66 -2.98
N ILE A 179 17.50 16.47 -3.24
CA ILE A 179 17.12 17.61 -2.41
C ILE A 179 15.78 17.27 -1.76
N VAL A 180 15.76 17.16 -0.45
CA VAL A 180 14.54 16.89 0.34
C VAL A 180 14.09 18.18 1.00
N ILE A 181 12.89 18.61 0.70
CA ILE A 181 12.32 19.86 1.21
C ILE A 181 11.09 19.51 2.02
N SER A 182 11.13 19.75 3.32
CA SER A 182 10.10 19.40 4.30
C SER A 182 10.18 20.36 5.50
N ASP A 183 9.15 20.39 6.32
CA ASP A 183 9.24 20.99 7.65
C ASP A 183 9.86 20.04 8.69
N PHE A 184 9.99 18.74 8.34
CA PHE A 184 10.55 17.67 9.18
C PHE A 184 9.91 17.57 10.56
N THR A 185 8.65 17.95 10.72
CA THR A 185 7.97 17.89 12.02
C THR A 185 7.44 16.50 12.33
N ASN A 186 7.07 15.75 11.30
CA ASN A 186 6.58 14.37 11.40
C ASN A 186 6.94 13.56 10.15
N TRP A 187 7.01 12.25 10.28
CA TRP A 187 7.15 11.30 9.18
C TRP A 187 6.70 9.90 9.62
N VAL A 188 6.38 9.07 8.65
CA VAL A 188 6.17 7.62 8.82
C VAL A 188 7.37 6.86 8.27
N GLY A 189 7.49 5.57 8.60
CA GLY A 189 8.61 4.74 8.17
C GLY A 189 9.90 4.99 8.96
N ASP A 190 11.04 4.76 8.31
CA ASP A 190 12.36 4.85 8.94
C ASP A 190 12.83 6.31 9.13
N ASP A 191 13.85 6.49 9.97
CA ASP A 191 14.48 7.80 10.19
C ASP A 191 15.08 8.34 8.86
N PRO A 192 14.63 9.50 8.37
CA PRO A 192 15.12 10.07 7.11
C PRO A 192 16.63 10.38 7.13
N VAL A 193 17.24 10.57 8.30
CA VAL A 193 18.70 10.74 8.43
C VAL A 193 19.44 9.45 8.10
N ALA A 194 18.85 8.28 8.44
CA ALA A 194 19.45 6.99 8.10
C ALA A 194 19.46 6.77 6.57
N SER A 195 18.38 7.09 5.87
CA SER A 195 18.32 6.99 4.41
C SER A 195 19.22 8.00 3.71
N LYS A 196 19.37 9.23 4.26
CA LYS A 196 20.38 10.20 3.81
C LYS A 196 21.78 9.59 3.88
N ASN A 197 22.19 9.09 5.06
CA ASN A 197 23.52 8.50 5.28
C ASN A 197 23.76 7.31 4.35
N LEU A 198 22.73 6.50 4.11
CA LEU A 198 22.80 5.39 3.16
C LEU A 198 23.06 5.90 1.75
N ALA A 199 22.31 6.89 1.27
CA ALA A 199 22.49 7.48 -0.06
C ALA A 199 23.90 8.07 -0.24
N GLU A 200 24.41 8.77 0.77
CA GLU A 200 25.76 9.34 0.77
C GLU A 200 26.85 8.27 0.74
N SER A 201 26.63 7.12 1.38
CA SER A 201 27.54 5.97 1.30
C SER A 201 27.68 5.40 -0.11
N TYR A 202 26.65 5.56 -0.95
CA TYR A 202 26.68 5.25 -2.39
C TYR A 202 27.24 6.37 -3.27
N GLY A 203 27.73 7.46 -2.66
CA GLY A 203 28.36 8.58 -3.35
C GLY A 203 27.37 9.60 -3.92
N LEU A 204 26.11 9.56 -3.52
CA LEU A 204 25.12 10.57 -3.85
C LEU A 204 25.20 11.73 -2.86
N LYS A 205 24.87 12.93 -3.30
CA LYS A 205 24.69 14.09 -2.40
C LYS A 205 23.23 14.19 -1.99
N VAL A 206 22.96 14.29 -0.68
CA VAL A 206 21.60 14.46 -0.16
C VAL A 206 21.52 15.69 0.74
N ASN A 207 20.72 16.65 0.33
CA ASN A 207 20.52 17.90 1.06
C ASN A 207 19.13 17.93 1.69
N PHE A 208 19.06 18.16 3.00
CA PHE A 208 17.82 18.42 3.72
C PHE A 208 17.61 19.91 3.87
N ILE A 209 16.50 20.42 3.37
CA ILE A 209 16.15 21.83 3.45
C ILE A 209 14.86 21.97 4.25
N LYS A 210 14.99 22.60 5.42
CA LYS A 210 13.86 22.88 6.29
C LYS A 210 13.09 24.10 5.80
N VAL A 211 11.76 23.97 5.75
CA VAL A 211 10.82 25.07 5.52
C VAL A 211 9.89 25.26 6.72
N GLY A 212 9.29 26.43 6.80
CA GLY A 212 8.33 26.79 7.83
C GLY A 212 8.93 27.08 9.19
N LYS A 213 8.06 27.55 10.08
CA LYS A 213 8.34 27.86 11.48
C LYS A 213 7.27 27.19 12.35
N PRO A 214 7.55 26.96 13.65
CA PRO A 214 6.53 26.55 14.60
C PRO A 214 5.33 27.51 14.57
N ALA A 215 4.12 26.94 14.56
CA ALA A 215 2.87 27.68 14.50
C ALA A 215 1.87 27.12 15.52
N GLU A 216 0.97 27.95 16.03
CA GLU A 216 -0.06 27.53 16.98
C GLU A 216 -1.24 26.88 16.25
N ASN A 217 -1.76 25.80 16.84
CA ASN A 217 -2.85 25.04 16.25
C ASN A 217 -3.86 24.53 17.29
N ILE A 218 -5.10 24.28 16.86
CA ILE A 218 -6.13 23.56 17.61
C ILE A 218 -6.90 22.73 16.59
N GLY A 219 -6.83 21.39 16.66
CA GLY A 219 -7.42 20.53 15.63
C GLY A 219 -8.21 19.34 16.19
N ILE A 220 -8.99 18.72 15.33
CA ILE A 220 -9.66 17.44 15.58
C ILE A 220 -8.67 16.33 15.27
N ILE A 221 -8.09 15.71 16.29
CA ILE A 221 -7.00 14.74 16.13
C ILE A 221 -7.46 13.28 16.12
N ASN A 222 -8.71 13.03 16.46
CA ASN A 222 -9.30 11.69 16.45
C ASN A 222 -10.82 11.76 16.44
N GLY A 223 -11.46 10.68 16.00
CA GLY A 223 -12.91 10.55 16.05
C GLY A 223 -13.36 9.15 15.67
N TRP A 224 -14.43 8.67 16.31
CA TRP A 224 -14.98 7.36 16.02
C TRP A 224 -16.51 7.38 16.09
N ILE A 225 -17.13 6.44 15.41
CA ILE A 225 -18.58 6.27 15.31
C ILE A 225 -18.97 5.06 16.14
N GLU A 226 -20.02 5.21 16.92
CA GLU A 226 -20.60 4.16 17.75
C GLU A 226 -22.08 4.00 17.44
N ALA A 227 -22.58 2.76 17.46
CA ALA A 227 -24.02 2.50 17.41
C ALA A 227 -24.59 2.61 18.84
N VAL A 228 -25.54 3.52 19.05
CA VAL A 228 -26.18 3.77 20.34
C VAL A 228 -27.70 3.83 20.12
N ASP A 229 -28.46 2.95 20.80
CA ASP A 229 -29.93 2.94 20.80
C ASP A 229 -30.58 3.02 19.41
N ARG A 230 -30.10 2.23 18.44
CA ARG A 230 -30.54 2.19 17.01
C ARG A 230 -30.17 3.41 16.17
N GLU A 231 -29.31 4.26 16.66
CA GLU A 231 -28.79 5.39 15.94
C GLU A 231 -27.26 5.40 16.02
N TYR A 232 -26.61 6.11 15.13
CA TYR A 232 -25.18 6.31 15.21
C TYR A 232 -24.87 7.56 16.02
N GLY A 233 -23.87 7.44 16.90
CA GLY A 233 -23.23 8.55 17.58
C GLY A 233 -21.83 8.74 17.08
N TYR A 234 -21.28 9.93 17.23
CA TYR A 234 -19.88 10.24 16.94
C TYR A 234 -19.24 10.90 18.15
N THR A 235 -18.05 10.45 18.49
CA THR A 235 -17.19 11.10 19.49
C THR A 235 -15.98 11.67 18.77
N GLY A 236 -15.75 12.98 18.90
CA GLY A 236 -14.56 13.66 18.36
C GLY A 236 -13.65 14.15 19.47
N VAL A 237 -12.35 14.13 19.24
CA VAL A 237 -11.29 14.58 20.15
C VAL A 237 -10.62 15.81 19.57
N VAL A 238 -10.70 16.92 20.31
CA VAL A 238 -10.03 18.18 19.95
C VAL A 238 -8.81 18.36 20.85
N LYS A 239 -7.69 18.73 20.27
CA LYS A 239 -6.45 19.05 20.97
C LYS A 239 -6.04 20.49 20.71
N ASN A 240 -5.60 21.14 21.78
CA ASN A 240 -5.08 22.50 21.76
C ASN A 240 -3.56 22.46 21.95
N TYR A 241 -2.80 22.87 20.96
CA TYR A 241 -1.33 22.94 21.01
C TYR A 241 -0.82 24.32 21.47
N ARG A 242 -1.73 25.24 21.80
CA ARG A 242 -1.40 26.56 22.32
C ARG A 242 -1.02 26.50 23.80
N SER A 243 -0.28 27.50 24.25
CA SER A 243 0.09 27.68 25.66
C SER A 243 -1.05 28.16 26.54
N GLU A 244 -2.18 28.57 25.98
CA GLU A 244 -3.36 29.08 26.67
C GLU A 244 -4.59 28.21 26.40
N SER A 245 -5.50 28.09 27.38
CA SER A 245 -6.81 27.43 27.20
C SER A 245 -7.66 28.21 26.20
N LYS A 246 -8.41 27.50 25.36
CA LYS A 246 -9.26 28.13 24.36
C LYS A 246 -10.66 27.51 24.37
N THR A 247 -11.69 28.36 24.37
CA THR A 247 -13.05 27.94 24.05
C THR A 247 -13.22 27.97 22.53
N VAL A 248 -13.53 26.83 21.92
CA VAL A 248 -13.79 26.71 20.49
C VAL A 248 -15.27 26.48 20.24
N GLU A 249 -15.81 27.06 19.20
CA GLU A 249 -17.16 26.78 18.73
C GLU A 249 -17.11 25.64 17.72
N ILE A 250 -17.87 24.59 17.97
CA ILE A 250 -18.04 23.44 17.07
C ILE A 250 -19.35 23.63 16.32
N MET A 251 -19.28 23.68 15.01
CA MET A 251 -20.43 23.77 14.10
C MET A 251 -20.65 22.44 13.41
N THR A 252 -21.91 22.00 13.31
CA THR A 252 -22.27 20.79 12.58
C THR A 252 -23.22 21.11 11.46
N GLY A 253 -23.00 20.54 10.29
CA GLY A 253 -23.85 20.70 9.12
C GLY A 253 -24.25 19.34 8.53
N ARG A 254 -25.40 19.26 7.87
CA ARG A 254 -25.83 18.05 7.16
C ARG A 254 -25.58 18.21 5.66
N GLY A 255 -25.04 17.19 5.01
CA GLY A 255 -24.68 17.22 3.60
C GLY A 255 -23.29 17.84 3.34
N THR A 256 -22.89 17.83 2.09
CA THR A 256 -21.59 18.33 1.64
C THR A 256 -21.49 19.86 1.62
N SER A 257 -22.60 20.57 1.67
CA SER A 257 -22.65 22.05 1.58
C SER A 257 -22.37 22.78 2.90
N GLY A 258 -22.21 22.05 4.01
CA GLY A 258 -21.70 22.60 5.27
C GLY A 258 -22.56 23.70 5.93
N ASN A 259 -23.81 23.89 5.53
CA ASN A 259 -24.70 24.83 6.21
C ASN A 259 -24.89 24.39 7.66
N ALA A 260 -24.34 25.15 8.60
CA ALA A 260 -24.38 24.85 10.01
C ALA A 260 -25.84 24.73 10.48
N SER A 261 -26.19 23.57 11.06
CA SER A 261 -27.51 23.29 11.61
C SER A 261 -27.56 23.40 13.13
N LYS A 262 -26.42 23.19 13.78
CA LYS A 262 -26.25 23.30 15.25
C LYS A 262 -24.84 23.79 15.55
N SER A 263 -24.69 24.57 16.62
CA SER A 263 -23.39 24.92 17.19
C SER A 263 -23.41 24.77 18.71
N PHE A 264 -22.26 24.49 19.28
CA PHE A 264 -21.99 24.42 20.71
C PHE A 264 -20.53 24.75 20.98
N THR A 265 -20.20 25.11 22.21
CA THR A 265 -18.83 25.46 22.61
C THR A 265 -18.16 24.31 23.36
N LEU A 266 -16.84 24.20 23.19
CA LEU A 266 -15.97 23.25 23.88
C LEU A 266 -14.77 23.98 24.45
N ASP A 267 -14.53 23.84 25.75
CA ASP A 267 -13.34 24.39 26.41
C ASP A 267 -12.19 23.38 26.30
N VAL A 268 -11.10 23.76 25.64
CA VAL A 268 -9.92 22.90 25.45
C VAL A 268 -8.75 23.49 26.23
N PRO A 269 -8.21 22.77 27.24
CA PRO A 269 -7.13 23.28 28.08
C PRO A 269 -5.84 23.47 27.29
N ALA A 270 -4.95 24.33 27.77
CA ALA A 270 -3.62 24.56 27.18
C ALA A 270 -2.82 23.25 27.08
N GLY A 271 -2.29 22.92 25.91
CA GLY A 271 -1.57 21.67 25.66
C GLY A 271 -2.38 20.39 25.86
N GLY A 272 -3.69 20.50 26.12
CA GLY A 272 -4.57 19.38 26.47
C GLY A 272 -5.58 19.02 25.41
N THR A 273 -6.38 18.00 25.74
CA THR A 273 -7.47 17.50 24.88
C THR A 273 -8.80 17.64 25.58
N ASN A 274 -9.87 17.77 24.79
CA ASN A 274 -11.23 17.55 25.26
C ASN A 274 -12.06 16.85 24.18
N GLN A 275 -13.15 16.21 24.59
CA GLN A 275 -14.01 15.42 23.72
C GLN A 275 -15.40 16.05 23.60
N PHE A 276 -15.99 15.88 22.43
CA PHE A 276 -17.41 16.21 22.21
C PHE A 276 -18.14 15.00 21.62
N LYS A 277 -19.44 14.95 21.84
CA LYS A 277 -20.29 13.88 21.33
C LYS A 277 -21.44 14.43 20.51
N LEU A 278 -21.69 13.78 19.39
CA LEU A 278 -22.88 14.00 18.57
C LEU A 278 -23.72 12.72 18.64
N ALA A 279 -24.99 12.86 18.98
CA ALA A 279 -25.94 11.76 18.99
C ALA A 279 -26.91 11.88 17.82
N ASN A 280 -27.58 10.78 17.51
CA ASN A 280 -28.69 10.71 16.56
C ASN A 280 -28.25 11.12 15.14
N LEU A 281 -27.11 10.56 14.69
CA LEU A 281 -26.65 10.71 13.32
C LEU A 281 -27.44 9.77 12.40
N GLY A 282 -28.31 10.33 11.59
CA GLY A 282 -29.04 9.58 10.56
C GLY A 282 -28.21 9.39 9.28
N PRO A 283 -28.74 8.57 8.33
CA PRO A 283 -28.10 8.31 7.05
C PRO A 283 -27.71 9.58 6.30
N GLY A 284 -26.59 9.51 5.56
CA GLY A 284 -26.02 10.60 4.78
C GLY A 284 -24.72 11.14 5.36
N THR A 285 -24.32 12.32 4.93
CA THR A 285 -23.06 12.94 5.36
C THR A 285 -23.28 14.05 6.37
N THR A 286 -22.41 14.12 7.36
CA THR A 286 -22.36 15.20 8.36
C THR A 286 -21.00 15.85 8.30
N THR A 287 -20.96 17.18 8.29
CA THR A 287 -19.71 17.96 8.38
C THR A 287 -19.61 18.56 9.78
N ILE A 288 -18.44 18.50 10.37
CA ILE A 288 -18.07 19.12 11.64
C ILE A 288 -17.00 20.15 11.32
N SER A 289 -17.11 21.35 11.88
CA SER A 289 -16.11 22.41 11.70
C SER A 289 -15.82 23.07 13.04
N LEU A 290 -14.56 23.26 13.35
CA LEU A 290 -14.11 24.14 14.43
C LEU A 290 -14.09 25.57 13.90
N ASN A 291 -14.70 26.49 14.63
CA ASN A 291 -14.60 27.92 14.34
C ASN A 291 -13.44 28.47 15.17
N VAL A 292 -12.23 28.36 14.61
CA VAL A 292 -10.99 28.77 15.24
C VAL A 292 -10.10 29.45 14.18
N ASP A 293 -9.36 30.45 14.61
CA ASP A 293 -8.32 31.10 13.80
C ASP A 293 -6.96 30.53 14.24
N ASP A 294 -6.41 29.66 13.41
CA ASP A 294 -5.14 28.98 13.62
C ASP A 294 -4.41 28.74 12.30
N SER A 295 -3.34 27.95 12.33
CA SER A 295 -2.43 27.85 11.20
C SER A 295 -2.71 26.64 10.30
N LEU A 296 -3.62 25.70 10.68
CA LEU A 296 -3.89 24.48 9.92
C LEU A 296 -5.39 24.22 9.74
N ASP A 297 -5.94 24.65 8.64
CA ASP A 297 -7.39 24.55 8.36
C ASP A 297 -7.89 23.13 8.13
N VAL A 298 -7.01 22.21 7.74
CA VAL A 298 -7.42 20.84 7.32
C VAL A 298 -7.90 19.99 8.48
N ASP A 299 -7.35 20.14 9.69
CA ASP A 299 -7.76 19.45 10.90
C ASP A 299 -8.87 20.16 11.68
N ASN A 300 -9.26 21.35 11.22
CA ASN A 300 -10.44 22.07 11.69
C ASN A 300 -11.77 21.48 11.15
N LYS A 301 -11.69 20.47 10.29
CA LYS A 301 -12.89 19.85 9.68
C LYS A 301 -12.84 18.35 9.85
N ALA A 302 -13.99 17.78 10.21
CA ALA A 302 -14.21 16.35 10.15
C ALA A 302 -15.51 16.04 9.41
N TYR A 303 -15.52 14.92 8.72
CA TYR A 303 -16.64 14.44 7.94
C TYR A 303 -17.06 13.07 8.43
N ILE A 304 -18.35 12.83 8.42
CA ILE A 304 -18.94 11.55 8.81
C ILE A 304 -19.84 11.09 7.68
N SER A 305 -19.74 9.86 7.28
CA SER A 305 -20.62 9.23 6.33
C SER A 305 -21.32 8.04 6.97
N ILE A 306 -22.63 8.13 7.09
CA ILE A 306 -23.49 7.06 7.57
C ILE A 306 -24.19 6.45 6.35
N PRO A 307 -23.99 5.15 6.07
CA PRO A 307 -24.67 4.49 4.98
C PRO A 307 -26.19 4.51 5.18
N ASP A 308 -26.93 4.59 4.08
CA ASP A 308 -28.38 4.53 4.13
C ASP A 308 -28.84 3.08 4.25
N THR A 309 -29.20 2.70 5.47
CA THR A 309 -29.76 1.38 5.81
C THR A 309 -31.28 1.42 5.89
N SER A 310 -31.91 2.56 5.59
CA SER A 310 -33.36 2.75 5.73
C SER A 310 -34.23 1.86 4.82
N GLY A 311 -33.60 1.14 3.89
CA GLY A 311 -34.24 0.11 3.07
C GLY A 311 -34.11 -1.32 3.59
N GLN A 312 -33.48 -1.54 4.77
CA GLN A 312 -33.29 -2.87 5.31
C GLN A 312 -34.53 -3.33 6.08
N HIS A 313 -35.42 -4.05 5.39
CA HIS A 313 -36.53 -4.75 6.01
C HIS A 313 -36.10 -6.16 6.40
N ILE A 314 -36.08 -6.44 7.69
CA ILE A 314 -35.68 -7.74 8.22
C ILE A 314 -36.90 -8.48 8.74
N LEU A 315 -37.12 -9.68 8.19
CA LEU A 315 -38.13 -10.59 8.70
C LEU A 315 -37.49 -11.60 9.67
N TYR A 316 -37.93 -11.60 10.89
CA TYR A 316 -37.52 -12.56 11.91
C TYR A 316 -38.62 -13.58 12.16
N VAL A 317 -38.42 -14.85 11.79
CA VAL A 317 -39.39 -15.90 11.92
C VAL A 317 -39.00 -16.82 13.08
N THR A 318 -39.84 -16.87 14.11
CA THR A 318 -39.61 -17.70 15.28
C THR A 318 -40.89 -18.19 15.96
N ASP A 319 -40.84 -19.39 16.47
CA ASP A 319 -41.85 -19.98 17.40
C ASP A 319 -41.47 -19.80 18.88
N ASN A 320 -40.29 -19.18 19.16
CA ASN A 320 -39.77 -18.90 20.48
C ASN A 320 -39.75 -17.38 20.78
N GLY A 321 -40.40 -16.96 21.84
CA GLY A 321 -40.57 -15.55 22.14
C GLY A 321 -39.36 -14.83 22.76
N LYS A 322 -38.39 -15.56 23.29
CA LYS A 322 -37.26 -15.01 24.06
C LYS A 322 -35.92 -15.51 23.47
N LEU A 323 -35.46 -14.84 22.43
CA LEU A 323 -34.18 -15.13 21.79
C LEU A 323 -33.28 -13.87 21.82
N PRO A 324 -32.01 -13.99 22.25
CA PRO A 324 -31.03 -12.91 22.24
C PRO A 324 -30.84 -12.25 20.89
N SER A 325 -30.81 -13.01 19.79
CA SER A 325 -30.68 -12.49 18.45
C SER A 325 -31.77 -11.50 18.07
N LYS A 326 -33.01 -11.74 18.51
CA LYS A 326 -34.09 -10.79 18.33
C LYS A 326 -33.80 -9.45 19.01
N THR A 327 -33.23 -9.47 20.22
CA THR A 327 -32.84 -8.27 20.95
C THR A 327 -31.64 -7.61 20.27
N ALA A 328 -30.61 -8.38 19.89
CA ALA A 328 -29.44 -7.87 19.17
C ALA A 328 -29.82 -7.22 17.85
N LEU A 329 -30.67 -7.86 17.05
CA LEU A 329 -31.18 -7.27 15.80
C LEU A 329 -31.97 -5.97 16.06
N SER A 330 -32.68 -5.88 17.16
CA SER A 330 -33.41 -4.64 17.49
C SER A 330 -32.49 -3.47 17.86
N LEU A 331 -31.20 -3.70 18.07
CA LEU A 331 -30.17 -2.68 18.31
C LEU A 331 -29.49 -2.22 17.01
N VAL A 332 -29.66 -2.95 15.91
CA VAL A 332 -29.09 -2.54 14.61
C VAL A 332 -29.71 -1.23 14.16
N PRO A 333 -28.89 -0.21 13.84
CA PRO A 333 -29.40 1.10 13.45
C PRO A 333 -30.20 1.08 12.14
N ASN A 334 -31.22 1.92 12.06
CA ASN A 334 -31.98 2.23 10.83
C ASN A 334 -32.58 1.03 10.09
N ILE A 335 -32.96 -0.05 10.79
CA ILE A 335 -33.67 -1.19 10.22
C ILE A 335 -35.15 -1.21 10.58
N ASP A 336 -35.96 -1.84 9.74
CA ASP A 336 -37.34 -2.22 10.04
C ASP A 336 -37.40 -3.73 10.32
N LEU A 337 -37.61 -4.10 11.59
CA LEU A 337 -37.63 -5.48 12.08
C LEU A 337 -39.05 -5.98 12.29
N GLU A 338 -39.50 -6.84 11.39
CA GLU A 338 -40.78 -7.52 11.50
C GLU A 338 -40.64 -8.92 12.09
N ILE A 339 -41.40 -9.23 13.11
CA ILE A 339 -41.34 -10.54 13.81
C ILE A 339 -42.64 -11.31 13.54
N ARG A 340 -42.48 -12.54 13.01
CA ARG A 340 -43.60 -13.44 12.69
C ARG A 340 -43.35 -14.86 13.23
N LYS A 341 -44.44 -15.61 13.40
CA LYS A 341 -44.36 -17.06 13.73
C LYS A 341 -44.19 -17.95 12.50
N SER A 342 -44.53 -17.45 11.34
CA SER A 342 -44.46 -18.18 10.06
C SER A 342 -44.11 -17.25 8.93
N LEU A 343 -43.59 -17.80 7.84
CA LEU A 343 -43.27 -17.03 6.63
C LEU A 343 -44.54 -16.46 5.97
N PRO A 344 -44.52 -15.20 5.52
CA PRO A 344 -45.59 -14.62 4.74
C PRO A 344 -45.67 -15.24 3.32
N SER A 345 -46.69 -14.85 2.56
CA SER A 345 -46.89 -15.34 1.20
C SER A 345 -45.81 -14.86 0.23
N ALA A 346 -45.32 -13.64 0.39
CA ALA A 346 -44.27 -13.03 -0.42
C ALA A 346 -43.11 -12.57 0.48
N LEU A 347 -41.87 -12.69 -0.02
CA LEU A 347 -40.63 -12.32 0.69
C LEU A 347 -39.89 -11.16 0.00
N ASP A 348 -40.36 -10.72 -1.17
CA ASP A 348 -39.62 -9.77 -2.03
C ASP A 348 -39.38 -8.38 -1.39
N SER A 349 -40.17 -8.01 -0.37
CA SER A 349 -40.01 -6.76 0.36
C SER A 349 -38.93 -6.80 1.45
N TYR A 350 -38.43 -7.99 1.80
CA TYR A 350 -37.43 -8.16 2.84
C TYR A 350 -36.04 -8.25 2.21
N THR A 351 -35.05 -7.64 2.85
CA THR A 351 -33.64 -7.73 2.48
C THR A 351 -32.94 -8.89 3.17
N LEU A 352 -33.46 -9.26 4.34
CA LEU A 352 -32.95 -10.37 5.14
C LEU A 352 -34.10 -11.12 5.81
N VAL A 353 -34.05 -12.45 5.76
CA VAL A 353 -34.97 -13.35 6.48
C VAL A 353 -34.16 -14.16 7.49
N VAL A 354 -34.44 -14.01 8.78
CA VAL A 354 -33.82 -14.79 9.86
C VAL A 354 -34.80 -15.89 10.31
N LEU A 355 -34.35 -17.12 10.28
CA LEU A 355 -35.13 -18.30 10.62
C LEU A 355 -34.58 -18.92 11.92
N ALA A 356 -35.29 -18.68 13.01
CA ALA A 356 -34.91 -19.06 14.37
C ALA A 356 -36.02 -19.91 15.01
N GLN A 357 -36.43 -20.99 14.37
CA GLN A 357 -37.45 -21.89 14.86
C GLN A 357 -36.85 -22.93 15.81
N LYS A 358 -37.50 -23.21 16.91
CA LYS A 358 -37.02 -24.12 17.94
C LYS A 358 -37.59 -25.55 17.74
N GLN A 359 -38.88 -25.68 17.56
CA GLN A 359 -39.58 -26.96 17.58
C GLN A 359 -40.24 -27.32 16.24
N ASN A 360 -40.80 -26.32 15.56
CA ASN A 360 -41.55 -26.57 14.34
C ASN A 360 -40.61 -26.54 13.13
N PRO A 361 -40.55 -27.63 12.37
CA PRO A 361 -39.77 -27.68 11.14
C PRO A 361 -40.31 -26.69 10.11
N ILE A 362 -39.44 -26.23 9.22
CA ILE A 362 -39.81 -25.37 8.09
C ILE A 362 -40.53 -26.24 7.05
N ALA A 363 -41.78 -25.94 6.77
CA ALA A 363 -42.57 -26.70 5.79
C ALA A 363 -42.01 -26.63 4.36
N ASN A 364 -42.17 -27.67 3.55
CA ASN A 364 -41.67 -27.74 2.18
C ASN A 364 -42.09 -26.54 1.31
N SER A 365 -43.36 -26.15 1.39
CA SER A 365 -43.86 -24.95 0.68
C SER A 365 -43.15 -23.66 1.05
N SER A 366 -42.51 -23.61 2.24
CA SER A 366 -41.70 -22.49 2.72
C SER A 366 -40.26 -22.61 2.21
N VAL A 367 -39.75 -23.80 2.02
CA VAL A 367 -38.40 -24.04 1.46
C VAL A 367 -38.30 -23.49 0.03
N ASP A 368 -39.28 -23.80 -0.82
CA ASP A 368 -39.32 -23.33 -2.21
C ASP A 368 -39.41 -21.80 -2.28
N LYS A 369 -40.14 -21.18 -1.36
CA LYS A 369 -40.22 -19.71 -1.25
C LYS A 369 -38.88 -19.09 -0.87
N ILE A 370 -38.18 -19.67 0.13
CA ILE A 370 -36.87 -19.20 0.55
C ILE A 370 -35.87 -19.40 -0.58
N GLU A 371 -35.88 -20.54 -1.27
CA GLU A 371 -34.99 -20.78 -2.40
C GLU A 371 -35.19 -19.74 -3.50
N THR A 372 -36.44 -19.48 -3.88
CA THR A 372 -36.77 -18.49 -4.91
C THR A 372 -36.32 -17.08 -4.47
N TYR A 373 -36.62 -16.71 -3.23
CA TYR A 373 -36.24 -15.44 -2.66
C TYR A 373 -34.70 -15.23 -2.69
N VAL A 374 -33.93 -16.23 -2.23
CA VAL A 374 -32.47 -16.11 -2.20
C VAL A 374 -31.89 -16.09 -3.63
N ARG A 375 -32.40 -16.93 -4.54
CA ARG A 375 -31.94 -16.91 -5.94
C ARG A 375 -32.16 -15.56 -6.62
N ASN A 376 -33.19 -14.81 -6.22
CA ASN A 376 -33.48 -13.48 -6.72
C ASN A 376 -32.66 -12.35 -6.09
N GLY A 377 -31.89 -12.64 -5.03
CA GLY A 377 -31.00 -11.67 -4.39
C GLY A 377 -31.31 -11.34 -2.92
N GLY A 378 -32.32 -11.98 -2.33
CA GLY A 378 -32.57 -11.91 -0.90
C GLY A 378 -31.56 -12.72 -0.08
N ASN A 379 -31.44 -12.42 1.21
CA ASN A 379 -30.51 -13.11 2.10
C ASN A 379 -31.25 -13.87 3.21
N ALA A 380 -30.76 -15.03 3.61
CA ALA A 380 -31.37 -15.83 4.64
C ALA A 380 -30.35 -16.29 5.69
N VAL A 381 -30.69 -16.15 6.97
CA VAL A 381 -29.92 -16.66 8.12
C VAL A 381 -30.70 -17.80 8.76
N PHE A 382 -30.07 -18.95 8.89
CA PHE A 382 -30.62 -20.11 9.59
C PHE A 382 -29.89 -20.30 10.91
N ILE A 383 -30.60 -20.12 12.03
CA ILE A 383 -30.06 -20.40 13.38
C ILE A 383 -30.31 -21.87 13.68
N ALA A 384 -29.23 -22.59 14.01
CA ALA A 384 -29.30 -24.01 14.36
C ALA A 384 -30.21 -24.26 15.56
N SER A 385 -31.03 -25.30 15.44
CA SER A 385 -31.91 -25.75 16.49
C SER A 385 -32.29 -27.21 16.24
N GLU A 386 -33.04 -27.82 17.15
CA GLU A 386 -33.60 -29.17 16.95
C GLU A 386 -34.49 -29.26 15.69
N ALA A 387 -35.09 -28.15 15.27
CA ALA A 387 -35.90 -28.09 14.06
C ALA A 387 -35.10 -28.38 12.77
N LEU A 388 -33.76 -28.19 12.81
CA LEU A 388 -32.84 -28.50 11.69
C LEU A 388 -32.25 -29.92 11.74
N SER A 389 -32.63 -30.76 12.72
CA SER A 389 -32.19 -32.15 12.79
C SER A 389 -32.68 -32.93 11.58
N PRO A 390 -31.88 -33.90 11.03
CA PRO A 390 -32.23 -34.67 9.83
C PRO A 390 -33.60 -35.39 9.92
N GLU A 391 -34.00 -35.77 11.14
CA GLU A 391 -35.27 -36.42 11.38
C GLU A 391 -36.49 -35.49 11.21
N LYS A 392 -36.29 -34.20 11.36
CA LYS A 392 -37.33 -33.15 11.28
C LYS A 392 -37.22 -32.29 10.03
N THR A 393 -36.05 -32.30 9.39
CA THR A 393 -35.73 -31.38 8.28
C THR A 393 -36.00 -32.00 6.95
N GLU A 394 -36.75 -31.32 6.13
CA GLU A 394 -37.05 -31.74 4.75
C GLU A 394 -35.80 -31.73 3.85
N VAL A 395 -35.74 -32.67 2.91
CA VAL A 395 -34.59 -32.84 2.00
C VAL A 395 -34.29 -31.56 1.21
N GLY A 396 -35.30 -30.79 0.85
CA GLY A 396 -35.15 -29.50 0.14
C GLY A 396 -34.39 -28.49 0.97
N LEU A 397 -34.73 -28.34 2.26
CA LEU A 397 -34.05 -27.40 3.18
C LEU A 397 -32.59 -27.80 3.40
N VAL A 398 -32.33 -29.10 3.61
CA VAL A 398 -30.97 -29.60 3.74
C VAL A 398 -30.11 -29.21 2.53
N LYS A 399 -30.68 -29.21 1.32
CA LYS A 399 -29.96 -28.78 0.11
C LYS A 399 -29.66 -27.29 0.06
N LEU A 400 -30.45 -26.45 0.72
CA LEU A 400 -30.24 -25.00 0.76
C LEU A 400 -29.15 -24.58 1.76
N LEU A 401 -28.94 -25.33 2.84
CA LEU A 401 -27.98 -24.97 3.88
C LEU A 401 -26.53 -25.10 3.37
N PRO A 402 -25.60 -24.22 3.78
CA PRO A 402 -24.17 -24.32 3.49
C PRO A 402 -23.48 -25.50 4.21
N VAL A 403 -24.19 -26.14 5.13
CA VAL A 403 -23.76 -27.33 5.87
C VAL A 403 -24.77 -28.46 5.70
N LYS A 404 -24.32 -29.70 5.91
CA LYS A 404 -25.20 -30.87 6.01
C LYS A 404 -25.37 -31.26 7.46
N PRO A 405 -26.53 -30.99 8.09
CA PRO A 405 -26.81 -31.38 9.47
C PRO A 405 -26.79 -32.92 9.62
N LEU A 406 -26.24 -33.42 10.71
CA LEU A 406 -26.17 -34.84 11.06
C LEU A 406 -26.99 -35.21 12.31
N GLY A 407 -27.26 -34.22 13.18
CA GLY A 407 -28.01 -34.38 14.42
C GLY A 407 -27.48 -33.46 15.52
N VAL A 408 -28.27 -33.33 16.58
CA VAL A 408 -27.86 -32.54 17.76
C VAL A 408 -27.08 -33.44 18.72
N GLU A 409 -25.93 -32.96 19.16
CA GLU A 409 -25.05 -33.64 20.12
C GLU A 409 -24.71 -32.74 21.28
N GLU A 410 -24.30 -33.37 22.41
CA GLU A 410 -23.87 -32.69 23.65
C GLU A 410 -22.40 -32.99 23.92
N ALA A 411 -21.68 -31.96 24.41
CA ALA A 411 -20.31 -32.06 24.82
C ALA A 411 -20.21 -31.76 26.34
N GLU A 412 -20.00 -32.79 27.17
CA GLU A 412 -19.96 -32.68 28.65
C GLU A 412 -18.95 -31.61 29.12
N ASN A 413 -17.79 -31.52 28.49
CA ASN A 413 -16.72 -30.58 28.86
C ASN A 413 -16.74 -29.27 28.03
N GLY A 414 -17.75 -29.10 27.17
CA GLY A 414 -17.78 -28.00 26.20
C GLY A 414 -16.72 -28.11 25.10
N LEU A 415 -17.06 -27.67 23.89
CA LEU A 415 -16.14 -27.57 22.77
C LEU A 415 -15.60 -26.15 22.67
N LYS A 416 -14.31 -26.03 22.43
CA LYS A 416 -13.67 -24.77 22.09
C LYS A 416 -13.92 -24.41 20.65
N VAL A 417 -13.96 -23.11 20.40
CA VAL A 417 -14.24 -22.52 19.10
C VAL A 417 -13.00 -21.85 18.56
N LYS A 418 -12.79 -21.95 17.26
CA LYS A 418 -11.71 -21.26 16.55
C LYS A 418 -12.22 -20.56 15.31
N GLU A 419 -11.64 -19.43 15.01
CA GLU A 419 -11.81 -18.77 13.72
C GLU A 419 -11.04 -19.56 12.65
N THR A 420 -11.74 -19.92 11.57
CA THR A 420 -11.17 -20.68 10.44
C THR A 420 -10.71 -19.74 9.34
N LEU A 421 -11.48 -18.68 9.11
CA LEU A 421 -11.19 -17.66 8.11
C LEU A 421 -11.54 -16.28 8.70
N LYS A 422 -10.60 -15.33 8.64
CA LYS A 422 -10.83 -13.94 9.04
C LYS A 422 -11.84 -13.27 8.12
N SER A 423 -12.80 -12.58 8.72
CA SER A 423 -13.86 -11.86 8.02
C SER A 423 -14.24 -10.63 8.82
N SER A 424 -14.74 -9.58 8.15
CA SER A 424 -15.32 -8.40 8.79
C SER A 424 -16.44 -8.74 9.78
N ILE A 425 -17.15 -9.85 9.59
CA ILE A 425 -18.21 -10.32 10.50
C ILE A 425 -17.63 -10.86 11.82
N THR A 426 -16.43 -11.45 11.78
CA THR A 426 -15.82 -12.18 12.91
C THR A 426 -14.62 -11.48 13.54
N GLU A 427 -14.15 -10.37 12.99
CA GLU A 427 -12.90 -9.72 13.42
C GLU A 427 -12.89 -9.27 14.87
N ASP A 428 -14.07 -8.85 15.43
CA ASP A 428 -14.22 -8.47 16.84
C ASP A 428 -14.64 -9.64 17.72
N MET A 429 -14.82 -10.84 17.15
CA MET A 429 -15.30 -12.01 17.85
C MET A 429 -14.16 -12.73 18.56
N LYS A 430 -14.21 -12.78 19.89
CA LYS A 430 -13.27 -13.58 20.70
C LYS A 430 -13.71 -15.03 20.74
N SER A 431 -13.43 -15.76 19.66
CA SER A 431 -13.87 -17.15 19.49
C SER A 431 -13.37 -18.08 20.60
N GLU A 432 -12.22 -17.81 21.20
CA GLU A 432 -11.65 -18.55 22.32
C GLU A 432 -12.43 -18.42 23.64
N GLU A 433 -13.25 -17.38 23.81
CA GLU A 433 -14.15 -17.20 24.99
C GLU A 433 -15.47 -17.93 24.82
N ILE A 434 -15.78 -18.43 23.63
CA ILE A 434 -17.01 -19.17 23.34
C ILE A 434 -16.84 -20.63 23.71
N SER A 435 -17.74 -21.10 24.58
CA SER A 435 -17.86 -22.50 24.98
C SER A 435 -19.16 -23.08 24.47
N VAL A 436 -19.09 -24.15 23.72
CA VAL A 436 -20.23 -24.83 23.09
C VAL A 436 -20.49 -26.14 23.82
N ARG A 437 -21.62 -26.27 24.52
CA ARG A 437 -22.01 -27.47 25.25
C ARG A 437 -22.95 -28.37 24.46
N ARG A 438 -23.75 -27.79 23.58
CA ARG A 438 -24.69 -28.48 22.71
C ARG A 438 -24.58 -27.91 21.32
N TYR A 439 -24.59 -28.70 20.31
CA TYR A 439 -24.36 -28.25 18.93
C TYR A 439 -25.05 -29.15 17.90
N MET A 440 -25.29 -28.59 16.73
CA MET A 440 -25.67 -29.36 15.56
C MET A 440 -24.38 -29.94 14.97
N ASN A 441 -24.20 -31.25 15.09
CA ASN A 441 -23.16 -31.94 14.34
C ASN A 441 -23.47 -31.79 12.85
N ALA A 442 -22.53 -31.27 12.08
CA ALA A 442 -22.71 -30.96 10.67
C ALA A 442 -21.38 -31.08 9.91
N THR A 443 -21.47 -31.31 8.63
CA THR A 443 -20.32 -31.28 7.72
C THR A 443 -20.47 -30.14 6.74
N GLU A 444 -19.35 -29.51 6.41
CA GLU A 444 -19.29 -28.46 5.39
C GLU A 444 -19.67 -29.01 4.01
N ARG A 445 -20.32 -28.19 3.19
CA ARG A 445 -20.62 -28.53 1.79
C ARG A 445 -19.55 -27.99 0.86
N THR A 446 -19.34 -28.73 -0.24
CA THR A 446 -18.48 -28.23 -1.32
C THR A 446 -19.01 -26.91 -1.88
N GLY A 447 -18.19 -25.86 -1.84
CA GLY A 447 -18.53 -24.51 -2.29
C GLY A 447 -19.09 -23.60 -1.21
N SER A 448 -19.25 -24.07 0.04
CA SER A 448 -19.50 -23.19 1.19
C SER A 448 -18.20 -22.67 1.80
N THR A 449 -18.32 -21.60 2.55
CA THR A 449 -17.22 -20.98 3.31
C THR A 449 -17.54 -21.04 4.78
N THR A 450 -16.65 -21.66 5.57
CA THR A 450 -16.77 -21.73 7.04
C THR A 450 -15.87 -20.68 7.67
N LEU A 451 -16.47 -19.73 8.40
CA LEU A 451 -15.78 -18.66 9.10
C LEU A 451 -15.29 -19.13 10.47
N VAL A 452 -16.16 -19.84 11.20
CA VAL A 452 -15.90 -20.29 12.56
C VAL A 452 -16.30 -21.76 12.69
N ALA A 453 -15.44 -22.56 13.35
CA ALA A 453 -15.67 -23.97 13.60
C ALA A 453 -15.25 -24.34 15.03
N THR A 454 -15.63 -25.53 15.49
CA THR A 454 -15.02 -26.13 16.67
C THR A 454 -13.57 -26.53 16.39
N GLU A 455 -12.77 -26.80 17.42
CA GLU A 455 -11.41 -27.36 17.25
C GLU A 455 -11.43 -28.69 16.48
N SER A 456 -12.53 -29.47 16.59
CA SER A 456 -12.73 -30.73 15.82
C SER A 456 -13.19 -30.51 14.38
N GLY A 457 -13.40 -29.26 13.95
CA GLY A 457 -13.75 -28.91 12.56
C GLY A 457 -15.26 -28.91 12.28
N ILE A 458 -16.13 -28.93 13.29
CA ILE A 458 -17.59 -28.83 13.10
C ILE A 458 -17.93 -27.36 12.78
N PRO A 459 -18.57 -27.04 11.64
CA PRO A 459 -18.89 -25.68 11.25
C PRO A 459 -19.93 -25.05 12.19
N LEU A 460 -19.63 -23.85 12.67
CA LEU A 460 -20.49 -23.06 13.56
C LEU A 460 -21.02 -21.79 12.88
N LEU A 461 -20.21 -21.13 12.05
CA LEU A 461 -20.63 -20.04 11.20
C LEU A 461 -20.17 -20.32 9.78
N SER A 462 -21.13 -20.49 8.87
CA SER A 462 -20.83 -20.83 7.48
C SER A 462 -21.81 -20.17 6.54
N TYR A 463 -21.36 -19.85 5.33
CA TYR A 463 -22.23 -19.29 4.32
C TYR A 463 -21.90 -19.81 2.91
N TRP A 464 -22.82 -19.64 1.99
CA TRP A 464 -22.60 -19.78 0.57
C TRP A 464 -23.52 -18.88 -0.24
N GLN A 465 -23.15 -18.64 -1.48
CA GLN A 465 -24.00 -17.91 -2.42
C GLN A 465 -24.91 -18.86 -3.18
N THR A 466 -26.18 -18.49 -3.30
CA THR A 466 -27.19 -19.24 -4.06
C THR A 466 -27.92 -18.29 -5.01
N GLY A 467 -27.62 -18.35 -6.30
CA GLY A 467 -28.10 -17.36 -7.26
C GLY A 467 -27.47 -16.00 -7.02
N LYS A 468 -28.28 -14.98 -6.71
CA LYS A 468 -27.81 -13.62 -6.42
C LYS A 468 -27.75 -13.30 -4.92
N GLY A 469 -28.27 -14.18 -4.05
CA GLY A 469 -28.34 -13.97 -2.61
C GLY A 469 -27.43 -14.92 -1.84
N THR A 470 -27.41 -14.75 -0.51
CA THR A 470 -26.55 -15.47 0.43
C THR A 470 -27.38 -16.22 1.46
N ILE A 471 -26.99 -17.45 1.74
CA ILE A 471 -27.50 -18.23 2.86
C ILE A 471 -26.40 -18.34 3.90
N PHE A 472 -26.72 -17.89 5.11
CA PHE A 472 -25.84 -17.94 6.27
C PHE A 472 -26.37 -18.94 7.30
N TYR A 473 -25.51 -19.82 7.76
CA TYR A 473 -25.79 -20.80 8.80
C TYR A 473 -25.10 -20.36 10.09
N MET A 474 -25.90 -20.23 11.16
CA MET A 474 -25.44 -19.93 12.51
C MET A 474 -25.65 -21.17 13.40
N GLY A 475 -24.60 -21.97 13.58
CA GLY A 475 -24.58 -23.15 14.44
C GLY A 475 -24.55 -22.82 15.94
N LEU A 476 -24.19 -21.57 16.27
CA LEU A 476 -24.27 -21.03 17.63
C LEU A 476 -25.74 -20.72 17.95
N ASN A 477 -26.45 -21.71 18.50
CA ASN A 477 -27.86 -21.58 18.87
C ASN A 477 -28.08 -20.50 19.91
N ASP A 478 -29.25 -19.91 19.85
CA ASP A 478 -29.66 -18.73 20.58
C ASP A 478 -30.59 -19.01 21.80
N GLU A 479 -30.64 -20.25 22.23
CA GLU A 479 -31.48 -20.68 23.35
C GLU A 479 -30.92 -20.22 24.71
N LEU A 480 -31.78 -19.77 25.60
CA LEU A 480 -31.43 -19.25 26.92
C LEU A 480 -31.67 -20.27 28.03
N GLY A 481 -31.03 -20.09 29.18
CA GLY A 481 -31.23 -20.84 30.40
C GLY A 481 -30.57 -22.22 30.37
N ASP A 482 -31.18 -23.20 31.08
CA ASP A 482 -30.61 -24.55 31.21
C ASP A 482 -30.50 -25.31 29.87
N GLY A 483 -31.22 -24.86 28.84
CA GLY A 483 -31.16 -25.38 27.49
C GLY A 483 -30.17 -24.66 26.59
N ALA A 484 -29.38 -23.71 27.07
CA ALA A 484 -28.44 -22.95 26.26
C ALA A 484 -27.36 -23.84 25.66
N TRP A 485 -27.18 -23.72 24.35
CA TRP A 485 -26.20 -24.52 23.61
C TRP A 485 -24.76 -23.98 23.75
N ASN A 486 -24.62 -22.68 23.98
CA ASN A 486 -23.34 -21.96 24.08
C ASN A 486 -23.51 -20.70 24.94
N ASN A 487 -22.39 -20.01 25.19
CA ASN A 487 -22.38 -18.77 25.96
C ASN A 487 -22.20 -17.50 25.09
N PHE A 488 -22.21 -17.59 23.76
CA PHE A 488 -21.89 -16.46 22.86
C PHE A 488 -22.81 -15.26 23.12
N HIS A 489 -24.08 -15.49 23.32
CA HIS A 489 -25.06 -14.44 23.62
C HIS A 489 -24.82 -13.67 24.92
N ASN A 490 -23.92 -14.16 25.79
CA ASN A 490 -23.52 -13.48 27.04
C ASN A 490 -22.25 -12.62 26.85
N LEU A 491 -21.58 -12.71 25.70
CA LEU A 491 -20.38 -11.93 25.41
C LEU A 491 -20.76 -10.56 24.86
N PRO A 492 -19.98 -9.51 25.18
CA PRO A 492 -20.25 -8.15 24.67
C PRO A 492 -20.18 -8.04 23.15
N GLU A 493 -19.46 -8.94 22.49
CA GLU A 493 -19.30 -9.00 21.04
C GLU A 493 -20.56 -9.50 20.29
N TYR A 494 -21.51 -10.12 21.01
CA TYR A 494 -22.69 -10.70 20.39
C TYR A 494 -23.58 -9.69 19.63
N PRO A 495 -23.96 -8.54 20.19
CA PRO A 495 -24.70 -7.54 19.42
C PRO A 495 -23.88 -6.94 18.28
N VAL A 496 -22.56 -6.78 18.44
CA VAL A 496 -21.66 -6.30 17.39
C VAL A 496 -21.65 -7.26 16.21
N PHE A 497 -21.58 -8.57 16.47
CA PHE A 497 -21.69 -9.61 15.44
C PHE A 497 -22.97 -9.46 14.59
N TRP A 498 -24.11 -9.22 15.22
CA TRP A 498 -25.38 -9.06 14.50
C TRP A 498 -25.44 -7.78 13.68
N ILE A 499 -24.86 -6.68 14.17
CA ILE A 499 -24.72 -5.44 13.39
C ILE A 499 -23.91 -5.71 12.12
N LYS A 500 -22.70 -6.28 12.29
CA LYS A 500 -21.80 -6.60 11.16
C LYS A 500 -22.41 -7.61 10.19
N LEU A 501 -23.12 -8.62 10.67
CA LEU A 501 -23.79 -9.60 9.83
C LEU A 501 -24.89 -8.96 8.95
N VAL A 502 -25.69 -8.06 9.52
CA VAL A 502 -26.74 -7.34 8.76
C VAL A 502 -26.11 -6.41 7.73
N GLU A 503 -25.09 -5.67 8.10
CA GLU A 503 -24.36 -4.79 7.17
C GLU A 503 -23.74 -5.57 6.02
N TRP A 504 -23.09 -6.68 6.32
CA TRP A 504 -22.47 -7.55 5.32
C TRP A 504 -23.50 -8.19 4.37
N LEU A 505 -24.58 -8.76 4.89
CA LEU A 505 -25.66 -9.35 4.08
C LEU A 505 -26.43 -8.30 3.28
N GLY A 506 -26.57 -7.10 3.84
CA GLY A 506 -27.19 -5.96 3.15
C GLY A 506 -26.34 -5.35 2.04
N GLY A 507 -25.08 -5.80 1.89
CA GLY A 507 -24.14 -5.23 0.93
C GLY A 507 -23.73 -3.80 1.26
N ILE A 508 -23.94 -3.37 2.51
CA ILE A 508 -23.69 -2.01 2.95
C ILE A 508 -22.20 -1.82 3.28
N GLY A 509 -21.51 -2.86 3.66
CA GLY A 509 -20.13 -2.79 4.18
C GLY A 509 -20.08 -2.28 5.63
N ASP A 510 -18.96 -2.49 6.30
CA ASP A 510 -18.71 -1.95 7.64
C ASP A 510 -18.72 -0.42 7.60
N ILE A 511 -19.21 0.24 8.64
CA ILE A 511 -19.22 1.70 8.76
C ILE A 511 -17.80 2.29 8.64
N SER A 512 -16.78 1.53 9.00
CA SER A 512 -15.37 1.90 8.81
C SER A 512 -14.97 2.04 7.34
N GLU A 513 -15.62 1.33 6.40
CA GLU A 513 -15.39 1.49 4.95
C GLU A 513 -15.93 2.82 4.41
N TYR A 514 -16.82 3.46 5.14
CA TYR A 514 -17.39 4.76 4.80
C TYR A 514 -16.71 5.94 5.49
N ASN A 515 -15.78 5.66 6.42
CA ASN A 515 -15.10 6.67 7.22
C ASN A 515 -13.62 6.30 7.35
N LEU A 516 -12.81 6.87 6.47
CA LEU A 516 -11.39 6.55 6.34
C LEU A 516 -10.51 7.68 6.86
N GLU A 517 -9.27 7.34 7.17
CA GLU A 517 -8.22 8.30 7.45
C GLU A 517 -7.49 8.70 6.16
N ALA A 518 -7.05 9.95 6.08
CA ALA A 518 -6.22 10.43 5.00
C ALA A 518 -4.92 9.63 4.90
N GLY A 519 -4.48 9.37 3.67
CA GLY A 519 -3.34 8.49 3.43
C GLY A 519 -3.72 7.01 3.20
N THR A 520 -4.98 6.61 3.42
CA THR A 520 -5.46 5.26 3.09
C THR A 520 -5.41 5.03 1.58
N VAL A 521 -5.09 3.78 1.18
CA VAL A 521 -5.10 3.36 -0.23
C VAL A 521 -6.10 2.24 -0.42
N THR A 522 -6.95 2.38 -1.43
CA THR A 522 -7.92 1.34 -1.81
C THR A 522 -7.71 0.92 -3.27
N SER A 523 -7.69 -0.39 -3.51
CA SER A 523 -7.69 -0.96 -4.85
C SER A 523 -9.13 -1.30 -5.25
N LEU A 524 -9.53 -0.87 -6.43
CA LEU A 524 -10.85 -1.12 -6.99
C LEU A 524 -10.83 -2.35 -7.91
N SER A 525 -11.91 -3.09 -7.97
CA SER A 525 -12.01 -4.29 -8.82
C SER A 525 -11.97 -3.99 -10.32
N LYS A 526 -12.27 -2.76 -10.70
CA LYS A 526 -12.25 -2.24 -12.07
C LYS A 526 -11.90 -0.75 -12.07
N THR A 527 -11.47 -0.25 -13.21
CA THR A 527 -11.31 1.20 -13.43
C THR A 527 -12.68 1.86 -13.46
N GLU A 528 -12.89 2.88 -12.64
CA GLU A 528 -14.15 3.63 -12.54
C GLU A 528 -13.92 5.13 -12.31
N GLU A 529 -14.97 5.91 -12.51
CA GLU A 529 -14.99 7.34 -12.23
C GLU A 529 -15.13 7.56 -10.72
N ILE A 530 -14.22 8.35 -10.17
CA ILE A 530 -14.12 8.68 -8.75
C ILE A 530 -14.25 10.20 -8.62
N ARG A 531 -15.12 10.66 -7.74
CA ARG A 531 -15.17 12.07 -7.33
C ARG A 531 -14.46 12.26 -6.02
N THR A 532 -13.38 13.06 -6.02
CA THR A 532 -12.69 13.53 -4.82
C THR A 532 -13.30 14.85 -4.37
N PRO A 533 -12.96 15.39 -3.20
CA PRO A 533 -13.42 16.71 -2.77
C PRO A 533 -13.12 17.84 -3.76
N SER A 534 -12.00 17.76 -4.50
CA SER A 534 -11.55 18.83 -5.40
C SER A 534 -11.73 18.54 -6.90
N LYS A 535 -11.75 17.26 -7.32
CA LYS A 535 -11.71 16.88 -8.75
C LYS A 535 -12.44 15.56 -9.02
N THR A 536 -12.63 15.25 -10.30
CA THR A 536 -13.07 13.94 -10.77
C THR A 536 -11.91 13.26 -11.51
N LEU A 537 -11.67 11.99 -11.25
CA LEU A 537 -10.60 11.21 -11.88
C LEU A 537 -11.11 9.80 -12.23
N THR A 538 -10.38 9.11 -13.10
CA THR A 538 -10.68 7.72 -13.47
C THR A 538 -9.48 6.85 -13.08
N ALA A 539 -9.70 5.89 -12.17
CA ALA A 539 -8.64 5.05 -11.64
C ALA A 539 -9.15 3.67 -11.19
N ASN A 540 -8.23 2.74 -11.01
CA ASN A 540 -8.47 1.43 -10.38
C ASN A 540 -7.79 1.30 -9.00
N SER A 541 -7.10 2.34 -8.56
CA SER A 541 -6.52 2.48 -7.23
C SER A 541 -6.60 3.94 -6.82
N LEU A 542 -6.91 4.20 -5.57
CA LEU A 542 -7.09 5.55 -5.03
C LEU A 542 -6.31 5.71 -3.74
N LEU A 543 -5.50 6.76 -3.68
CA LEU A 543 -4.98 7.31 -2.44
C LEU A 543 -5.94 8.42 -1.98
N TYR A 544 -6.44 8.32 -0.75
CA TYR A 544 -7.29 9.34 -0.14
C TYR A 544 -6.40 10.43 0.49
N ASP A 545 -6.01 11.39 -0.31
CA ASP A 545 -5.05 12.46 0.02
C ASP A 545 -5.70 13.80 0.41
N GLU A 546 -7.01 13.92 0.29
CA GLU A 546 -7.77 15.13 0.65
C GLU A 546 -8.77 14.82 1.78
N VAL A 547 -8.98 15.75 2.70
CA VAL A 547 -10.07 15.69 3.69
C VAL A 547 -11.38 16.08 3.04
N GLY A 548 -12.42 15.27 3.23
CA GLY A 548 -13.74 15.56 2.65
C GLY A 548 -14.55 14.32 2.29
N ILE A 549 -15.52 14.50 1.43
CA ILE A 549 -16.38 13.43 0.94
C ILE A 549 -15.98 13.01 -0.46
N TYR A 550 -15.67 11.73 -0.59
CA TYR A 550 -15.44 11.05 -1.87
C TYR A 550 -16.68 10.30 -2.33
N GLU A 551 -16.88 10.20 -3.64
CA GLU A 551 -17.88 9.30 -4.24
C GLU A 551 -17.14 8.23 -5.04
N VAL A 552 -17.17 6.99 -4.55
CA VAL A 552 -16.47 5.82 -5.11
C VAL A 552 -17.43 4.65 -5.18
N SER A 553 -17.59 4.03 -6.33
CA SER A 553 -18.50 2.88 -6.54
C SER A 553 -19.93 3.14 -6.04
N GLY A 554 -20.41 4.39 -6.13
CA GLY A 554 -21.74 4.80 -5.62
C GLY A 554 -21.83 4.97 -4.10
N LYS A 555 -20.75 4.74 -3.36
CA LYS A 555 -20.63 5.00 -1.92
C LYS A 555 -20.10 6.41 -1.68
N ARG A 556 -20.60 7.07 -0.64
CA ARG A 556 -20.01 8.31 -0.11
C ARG A 556 -19.07 7.95 1.02
N ILE A 557 -17.80 8.27 0.88
CA ILE A 557 -16.76 7.96 1.84
C ILE A 557 -16.26 9.26 2.44
N ALA A 558 -16.31 9.38 3.75
CA ALA A 558 -15.73 10.47 4.51
C ALA A 558 -14.25 10.18 4.77
N VAL A 559 -13.41 11.16 4.51
CA VAL A 559 -11.96 11.07 4.75
C VAL A 559 -11.56 12.19 5.69
N ASN A 560 -10.86 11.84 6.76
CA ASN A 560 -10.46 12.76 7.81
C ASN A 560 -8.96 12.69 8.07
N MET A 561 -8.40 13.81 8.53
CA MET A 561 -7.05 13.86 9.04
C MET A 561 -7.08 13.65 10.56
N TYR A 562 -6.86 12.42 11.01
CA TYR A 562 -6.78 12.09 12.43
C TYR A 562 -5.35 11.72 12.81
N ASP A 563 -4.47 12.74 12.87
CA ASP A 563 -3.07 12.55 13.24
C ASP A 563 -2.62 13.63 14.23
N ASP A 564 -2.35 13.21 15.48
CA ASP A 564 -1.89 14.11 16.56
C ASP A 564 -0.52 14.75 16.24
N ARG A 565 0.34 14.07 15.48
CA ARG A 565 1.69 14.56 15.16
C ARG A 565 1.67 15.56 14.01
N GLU A 566 0.86 15.29 12.97
CA GLU A 566 0.67 16.24 11.85
C GLU A 566 -0.03 17.52 12.30
N SER A 567 -1.00 17.41 13.24
CA SER A 567 -1.67 18.57 13.83
C SER A 567 -0.76 19.37 14.79
N ASN A 568 0.33 18.77 15.28
CA ASN A 568 1.28 19.44 16.15
C ASN A 568 2.29 20.29 15.38
N THR A 569 1.84 21.40 14.87
CA THR A 569 2.65 22.35 14.09
C THR A 569 3.60 23.22 14.94
N THR A 570 3.61 23.02 16.28
CA THR A 570 4.50 23.74 17.21
C THR A 570 5.89 23.10 17.35
N VAL A 571 6.10 21.91 16.77
CA VAL A 571 7.38 21.18 16.85
C VAL A 571 8.46 21.91 16.06
N ASP A 572 9.62 22.09 16.69
CA ASP A 572 10.81 22.59 16.01
C ASP A 572 11.74 21.43 15.62
N SER A 573 11.84 21.14 14.33
CA SER A 573 12.69 20.09 13.77
C SER A 573 14.16 20.45 13.61
N SER A 574 14.60 21.58 14.18
CA SER A 574 16.00 22.05 14.06
C SER A 574 17.03 21.05 14.60
N GLU A 575 16.66 20.23 15.60
CA GLU A 575 17.54 19.17 16.11
C GLU A 575 17.78 18.07 15.08
N LEU A 576 16.76 17.64 14.33
CA LEU A 576 16.91 16.67 13.26
C LEU A 576 17.87 17.19 12.18
N ILE A 577 17.69 18.44 11.78
CA ILE A 577 18.56 19.07 10.78
C ILE A 577 19.99 19.16 11.29
N SER A 578 20.21 19.49 12.57
CA SER A 578 21.55 19.53 13.17
C SER A 578 22.21 18.14 13.21
N ARG A 579 21.44 17.09 13.44
CA ARG A 579 21.90 15.69 13.37
C ARG A 579 22.26 15.25 11.95
N SER A 580 21.62 15.80 10.94
CA SER A 580 21.94 15.51 9.53
C SER A 580 23.24 16.14 9.04
N LEU A 581 23.87 17.00 9.89
CA LEU A 581 25.22 17.53 9.82
C LEU A 581 25.70 18.11 8.51
N GLU A 582 24.98 18.96 7.92
CA GLU A 582 25.66 19.97 7.12
C GLU A 582 24.68 21.11 6.99
N ASN A 583 25.06 22.27 7.54
CA ASN A 583 24.41 23.52 7.22
C ASN A 583 24.50 23.75 5.72
N ASP A 584 23.64 23.09 4.99
CA ASP A 584 23.42 23.36 3.59
C ASP A 584 22.61 24.66 3.50
N GLU A 585 23.29 25.76 3.81
CA GLU A 585 22.78 27.05 3.33
C GLU A 585 22.58 26.94 1.82
N PRO A 586 21.50 27.50 1.27
CA PRO A 586 21.21 27.44 -0.17
C PRO A 586 22.34 28.10 -0.94
N LYS A 587 23.37 27.33 -1.25
CA LYS A 587 24.44 27.77 -2.13
C LYS A 587 23.90 27.76 -3.54
N THR A 588 23.85 28.93 -4.15
CA THR A 588 23.47 29.07 -5.56
C THR A 588 24.27 28.10 -6.42
N MET A 589 23.59 27.36 -7.28
CA MET A 589 24.09 26.27 -8.16
C MET A 589 25.37 26.56 -8.97
N LYS A 590 25.89 27.79 -8.98
CA LYS A 590 26.98 28.20 -9.86
C LYS A 590 28.39 27.78 -9.42
N SER A 591 28.57 27.20 -8.23
CA SER A 591 29.93 26.95 -7.71
C SER A 591 30.22 25.52 -7.23
N GLU A 592 29.27 24.59 -7.30
CA GLU A 592 29.48 23.23 -6.84
C GLU A 592 29.88 22.30 -7.98
N THR A 593 30.86 21.45 -7.75
CA THR A 593 31.26 20.37 -8.67
C THR A 593 30.93 19.03 -8.04
N TYR A 594 30.54 18.06 -8.86
CA TYR A 594 30.37 16.67 -8.45
C TYR A 594 31.37 15.77 -9.15
N THR A 595 31.62 14.61 -8.57
CA THR A 595 32.54 13.64 -9.15
C THR A 595 31.75 12.69 -10.07
N ALA A 596 31.75 12.99 -11.37
CA ALA A 596 31.14 12.12 -12.37
C ALA A 596 32.02 10.89 -12.65
N ARG A 597 31.41 9.72 -12.79
CA ARG A 597 32.08 8.49 -13.25
C ARG A 597 31.84 8.32 -14.75
N ASN A 598 32.90 8.53 -15.53
CA ASN A 598 32.83 8.41 -16.98
C ASN A 598 33.39 7.04 -17.42
N GLU A 599 32.55 6.21 -17.98
CA GLU A 599 32.95 4.91 -18.53
C GLU A 599 33.40 5.02 -19.96
N ILE A 600 34.52 4.38 -20.28
CA ILE A 600 35.06 4.37 -21.66
C ILE A 600 34.73 3.10 -22.45
N THR A 601 33.93 2.20 -21.87
CA THR A 601 33.62 0.88 -22.46
C THR A 601 33.06 0.95 -23.86
N ASN A 602 32.17 1.90 -24.15
CA ASN A 602 31.59 2.07 -25.47
C ASN A 602 32.62 2.53 -26.53
N TYR A 603 33.57 3.38 -26.14
CA TYR A 603 34.67 3.80 -27.02
C TYR A 603 35.63 2.65 -27.32
N LEU A 604 35.92 1.81 -26.30
CA LEU A 604 36.75 0.62 -26.45
C LEU A 604 36.11 -0.39 -27.41
N ILE A 605 34.80 -0.61 -27.33
CA ILE A 605 34.06 -1.47 -28.26
C ILE A 605 34.18 -0.94 -29.72
N GLY A 606 34.04 0.36 -29.94
CA GLY A 606 34.22 0.97 -31.24
C GLY A 606 35.61 0.77 -31.81
N ILE A 607 36.65 0.95 -30.99
CA ILE A 607 38.05 0.73 -31.39
C ILE A 607 38.29 -0.77 -31.69
N LEU A 608 37.77 -1.69 -30.89
CA LEU A 608 37.87 -3.14 -31.11
C LEU A 608 37.28 -3.54 -32.47
N PHE A 609 36.10 -2.99 -32.81
CA PHE A 609 35.46 -3.26 -34.09
C PHE A 609 36.31 -2.77 -35.26
N LEU A 610 36.93 -1.58 -35.17
CA LEU A 610 37.84 -1.06 -36.20
C LEU A 610 39.11 -1.92 -36.35
N LEU A 611 39.70 -2.38 -35.24
CA LEU A 611 40.84 -3.28 -35.23
C LEU A 611 40.51 -4.64 -35.86
N MET A 612 39.32 -5.18 -35.62
CA MET A 612 38.85 -6.41 -36.26
C MET A 612 38.70 -6.28 -37.76
N LEU A 613 38.18 -5.14 -38.26
CA LEU A 613 38.12 -4.86 -39.68
C LEU A 613 39.53 -4.74 -40.31
N LEU A 614 40.45 -4.08 -39.62
CA LEU A 614 41.83 -3.95 -40.04
C LEU A 614 42.54 -5.32 -40.12
N GLU A 615 42.31 -6.19 -39.16
CA GLU A 615 42.82 -7.57 -39.15
C GLU A 615 42.35 -8.32 -40.39
N ILE A 616 41.04 -8.28 -40.72
CA ILE A 616 40.48 -8.93 -41.90
C ILE A 616 41.13 -8.41 -43.17
N LEU A 617 41.36 -7.10 -43.28
CA LEU A 617 42.01 -6.51 -44.45
C LEU A 617 43.47 -6.99 -44.62
N ILE A 618 44.22 -7.09 -43.52
CA ILE A 618 45.60 -7.58 -43.56
C ILE A 618 45.67 -9.07 -43.91
N VAL A 619 44.78 -9.89 -43.33
CA VAL A 619 44.70 -11.33 -43.65
C VAL A 619 44.34 -11.55 -45.09
N ARG A 620 43.37 -10.80 -45.65
CA ARG A 620 43.01 -10.84 -47.06
C ARG A 620 44.16 -10.35 -47.97
N GLY A 621 44.88 -9.30 -47.58
CA GLY A 621 46.04 -8.78 -48.34
C GLY A 621 47.23 -9.75 -48.36
N ARG A 622 47.31 -10.68 -47.40
CA ARG A 622 48.34 -11.74 -47.36
C ARG A 622 47.95 -13.00 -48.14
N GLY A 623 46.72 -13.08 -48.63
CA GLY A 623 46.22 -14.27 -49.34
C GLY A 623 46.04 -15.48 -48.40
N GLU A 624 45.82 -15.25 -47.13
CA GLU A 624 45.58 -16.28 -46.10
C GLU A 624 44.06 -16.57 -45.90
N LEU A 625 43.21 -15.91 -46.70
CA LEU A 625 41.75 -16.14 -46.81
C LEU A 625 41.44 -16.56 -48.24
#